data_6d4e5ab0f0d11a10c193d4706014bee6
#
_entry.id   6d4e5ab0f0d11a10c193d4706014bee6
#
_cell.length_a   1.000
_cell.length_b   1.000
_cell.length_c   1.000
_cell.angle_alpha   90.00
_cell.angle_beta   90.00
_cell.angle_gamma   90.00
#
_symmetry.space_group_name_H-M   'P 1'
#
loop_
_entity.id
_entity.type
_entity.pdbx_description
1 polymer ?
#
loop_
_entity_poly.entity_id
_entity_poly.type
_entity_poly.pdbx_seq_one_letter_code
_entity_poly.pdbx_strand_id
1 'polypeptide(L)'
;GALMALLTTMKALPLAYNKDMQEDKEQVFDVMDTVLAAIKIFTGMLSEITVHKERMLASTQDDFSNATELADYLATKGVPFREAHAIVGQLVLTGIQTHTPLQNMALADLQAAAPQIEADIYLVLQSETAVNRRTSIGGTAVANVQKEIARQYKNLEARQ
;
A
#
# COMPACT_ATOMS: atom_id res chain seq x y z
N GLY A 1 -7.09 8.72 22.73
CA GLY A 1 -7.77 9.21 23.96
C GLY A 1 -7.17 10.52 24.44
N ALA A 2 -5.88 10.61 24.74
CA ALA A 2 -5.23 11.78 25.30
C ALA A 2 -5.38 13.06 24.45
N LEU A 3 -5.26 12.98 23.13
CA LEU A 3 -5.52 14.11 22.25
C LEU A 3 -6.95 14.65 22.40
N MET A 4 -7.94 13.78 22.49
CA MET A 4 -9.34 14.16 22.70
C MET A 4 -9.55 14.81 24.08
N ALA A 5 -8.88 14.29 25.11
CA ALA A 5 -8.92 14.89 26.44
C ALA A 5 -8.33 16.31 26.43
N LEU A 6 -7.17 16.51 25.81
CA LEU A 6 -6.54 17.82 25.67
C LEU A 6 -7.41 18.81 24.87
N LEU A 7 -8.00 18.37 23.76
CA LEU A 7 -8.92 19.20 22.97
C LEU A 7 -10.17 19.57 23.76
N THR A 8 -10.67 18.65 24.62
CA THR A 8 -11.81 18.91 25.49
C THR A 8 -11.45 19.91 26.59
N THR A 9 -10.28 19.82 27.19
CA THR A 9 -9.76 20.79 28.16
C THR A 9 -9.67 22.19 27.53
N MET A 10 -9.27 22.28 26.26
CA MET A 10 -9.17 23.55 25.55
C MET A 10 -10.52 24.13 25.11
N LYS A 11 -11.59 23.34 25.16
CA LYS A 11 -12.91 23.77 24.68
C LYS A 11 -13.54 24.80 25.62
N ALA A 12 -13.97 25.93 25.05
CA ALA A 12 -14.74 26.98 25.74
C ALA A 12 -13.99 27.59 26.95
N LEU A 13 -12.66 27.68 26.89
CA LEU A 13 -11.88 28.36 27.90
C LEU A 13 -12.22 29.85 27.95
N PRO A 14 -12.20 30.51 29.14
CA PRO A 14 -12.37 31.94 29.26
C PRO A 14 -11.16 32.70 28.68
N LEU A 15 -11.32 34.00 28.42
CA LEU A 15 -10.25 34.85 27.85
C LEU A 15 -9.02 35.02 28.78
N ALA A 16 -9.17 34.78 30.07
CA ALA A 16 -8.10 34.90 31.06
C ALA A 16 -8.29 33.92 32.21
N TYR A 17 -7.21 33.64 32.95
CA TYR A 17 -7.19 32.77 34.11
C TYR A 17 -7.60 31.32 33.82
N ASN A 18 -6.97 30.75 32.81
CA ASN A 18 -7.27 29.39 32.27
C ASN A 18 -6.65 28.29 33.16
N LYS A 19 -7.16 28.10 34.37
CA LYS A 19 -6.65 27.11 35.33
C LYS A 19 -6.84 25.66 34.79
N ASP A 20 -7.88 25.44 33.99
CA ASP A 20 -8.17 24.15 33.37
C ASP A 20 -7.00 23.63 32.48
N MET A 21 -6.19 24.53 31.93
CA MET A 21 -4.99 24.17 31.17
C MET A 21 -3.92 23.47 32.01
N GLN A 22 -4.04 23.47 33.34
CA GLN A 22 -3.11 22.73 34.21
C GLN A 22 -3.33 21.21 34.14
N GLU A 23 -4.49 20.77 33.63
CA GLU A 23 -4.82 19.35 33.39
C GLU A 23 -4.09 18.75 32.16
N ASP A 24 -3.32 19.54 31.43
CA ASP A 24 -2.54 19.08 30.28
C ASP A 24 -1.46 18.06 30.66
N LYS A 25 -0.90 18.19 31.85
CA LYS A 25 0.30 17.45 32.28
C LYS A 25 0.08 15.96 32.39
N GLU A 26 -1.02 15.53 33.01
CA GLU A 26 -1.33 14.10 33.16
C GLU A 26 -1.44 13.41 31.81
N GLN A 27 -2.18 14.02 30.87
CA GLN A 27 -2.36 13.50 29.53
C GLN A 27 -1.06 13.44 28.74
N VAL A 28 -0.24 14.49 28.83
CA VAL A 28 1.04 14.56 28.12
C VAL A 28 2.04 13.55 28.69
N PHE A 29 2.16 13.43 30.01
CA PHE A 29 3.12 12.52 30.65
C PHE A 29 2.77 11.05 30.37
N ASP A 30 1.49 10.67 30.50
CA ASP A 30 1.01 9.32 30.20
C ASP A 30 1.29 8.94 28.74
N VAL A 31 1.01 9.85 27.81
CA VAL A 31 1.31 9.63 26.38
C VAL A 31 2.81 9.51 26.13
N MET A 32 3.63 10.35 26.74
CA MET A 32 5.09 10.30 26.56
C MET A 32 5.65 8.96 27.04
N ASP A 33 5.26 8.48 28.21
CA ASP A 33 5.70 7.21 28.77
C ASP A 33 5.24 6.04 27.87
N THR A 34 3.98 6.06 27.45
CA THR A 34 3.43 5.04 26.54
C THR A 34 4.16 5.01 25.19
N VAL A 35 4.37 6.16 24.57
CA VAL A 35 5.03 6.26 23.25
C VAL A 35 6.49 5.87 23.34
N LEU A 36 7.22 6.30 24.37
CA LEU A 36 8.62 5.91 24.57
C LEU A 36 8.77 4.39 24.77
N ALA A 37 7.88 3.79 25.57
CA ALA A 37 7.84 2.34 25.75
C ALA A 37 7.53 1.62 24.43
N ALA A 38 6.54 2.10 23.67
CA ALA A 38 6.17 1.56 22.37
C ALA A 38 7.33 1.63 21.38
N ILE A 39 8.04 2.75 21.29
CA ILE A 39 9.21 2.91 20.41
C ILE A 39 10.30 1.88 20.74
N LYS A 40 10.60 1.68 22.03
CA LYS A 40 11.59 0.68 22.46
C LYS A 40 11.20 -0.74 22.03
N ILE A 41 9.92 -1.12 22.23
CA ILE A 41 9.41 -2.42 21.84
C ILE A 41 9.46 -2.58 20.31
N PHE A 42 8.99 -1.58 19.55
CA PHE A 42 9.03 -1.60 18.10
C PHE A 42 10.46 -1.72 17.55
N THR A 43 11.43 -1.05 18.18
CA THR A 43 12.84 -1.15 17.79
C THR A 43 13.33 -2.60 17.91
N GLY A 44 13.02 -3.27 19.01
CA GLY A 44 13.35 -4.68 19.20
C GLY A 44 12.61 -5.59 18.21
N MET A 45 11.33 -5.36 17.96
CA MET A 45 10.56 -6.14 16.99
C MET A 45 11.12 -6.03 15.57
N LEU A 46 11.53 -4.83 15.15
CA LEU A 46 12.08 -4.61 13.80
C LEU A 46 13.40 -5.34 13.59
N SER A 47 14.24 -5.45 14.62
CA SER A 47 15.51 -6.18 14.53
C SER A 47 15.37 -7.69 14.37
N GLU A 48 14.22 -8.23 14.78
CA GLU A 48 13.93 -9.68 14.74
C GLU A 48 13.00 -10.07 13.56
N ILE A 49 12.65 -9.15 12.67
CA ILE A 49 11.78 -9.46 11.52
C ILE A 49 12.50 -10.41 10.56
N THR A 50 11.88 -11.56 10.32
CA THR A 50 12.26 -12.48 9.26
C THR A 50 11.31 -12.37 8.07
N VAL A 51 11.85 -12.08 6.88
CA VAL A 51 11.07 -11.93 5.66
C VAL A 51 11.04 -13.26 4.90
N HIS A 52 9.87 -13.89 4.81
CA HIS A 52 9.65 -15.12 4.03
C HIS A 52 9.36 -14.78 2.56
N LYS A 53 10.39 -14.40 1.81
CA LYS A 53 10.28 -13.87 0.44
C LYS A 53 9.52 -14.79 -0.51
N GLU A 54 9.82 -16.10 -0.48
CA GLU A 54 9.18 -17.09 -1.34
C GLU A 54 7.68 -17.21 -1.06
N ARG A 55 7.30 -17.24 0.24
CA ARG A 55 5.90 -17.31 0.64
C ARG A 55 5.14 -16.03 0.27
N MET A 56 5.77 -14.87 0.44
CA MET A 56 5.20 -13.58 0.04
C MET A 56 5.01 -13.49 -1.47
N LEU A 57 5.97 -13.97 -2.27
CA LEU A 57 5.83 -14.02 -3.72
C LEU A 57 4.73 -14.99 -4.14
N ALA A 58 4.70 -16.19 -3.57
CA ALA A 58 3.68 -17.19 -3.87
C ALA A 58 2.26 -16.65 -3.61
N SER A 59 2.05 -15.88 -2.53
CA SER A 59 0.73 -15.31 -2.23
C SER A 59 0.22 -14.31 -3.27
N THR A 60 1.11 -13.74 -4.11
CA THR A 60 0.73 -12.83 -5.21
C THR A 60 0.53 -13.53 -6.55
N GLN A 61 0.76 -14.84 -6.60
CA GLN A 61 0.63 -15.64 -7.83
C GLN A 61 -0.70 -16.38 -7.95
N ASP A 62 -1.34 -16.64 -6.80
CA ASP A 62 -2.60 -17.41 -6.73
C ASP A 62 -3.83 -16.52 -6.44
N ASP A 63 -3.69 -15.22 -6.62
CA ASP A 63 -4.76 -14.25 -6.38
C ASP A 63 -5.06 -13.39 -7.63
N PHE A 64 -5.98 -12.45 -7.48
CA PHE A 64 -6.36 -11.49 -8.52
C PHE A 64 -5.86 -10.07 -8.21
N SER A 65 -4.79 -9.93 -7.43
CA SER A 65 -4.21 -8.61 -7.09
C SER A 65 -3.71 -7.85 -8.32
N ASN A 66 -3.39 -8.58 -9.41
CA ASN A 66 -2.99 -8.04 -10.70
C ASN A 66 -4.16 -7.61 -11.62
N ALA A 67 -5.40 -7.68 -11.15
CA ALA A 67 -6.58 -7.27 -11.95
C ALA A 67 -6.50 -5.80 -12.39
N THR A 68 -5.97 -4.92 -11.52
CA THR A 68 -5.76 -3.51 -11.85
C THR A 68 -4.77 -3.33 -13.01
N GLU A 69 -3.74 -4.17 -13.10
CA GLU A 69 -2.76 -4.12 -14.18
C GLU A 69 -3.41 -4.41 -15.54
N LEU A 70 -4.36 -5.36 -15.57
CA LEU A 70 -5.14 -5.67 -16.78
C LEU A 70 -6.06 -4.49 -17.17
N ALA A 71 -6.71 -3.84 -16.20
CA ALA A 71 -7.55 -2.68 -16.46
C ALA A 71 -6.72 -1.50 -17.00
N ASP A 72 -5.57 -1.22 -16.38
CA ASP A 72 -4.63 -0.19 -16.84
C ASP A 72 -4.09 -0.52 -18.24
N TYR A 73 -3.77 -1.79 -18.52
CA TYR A 73 -3.34 -2.24 -19.85
C TYR A 73 -4.41 -1.95 -20.90
N LEU A 74 -5.66 -2.34 -20.66
CA LEU A 74 -6.77 -2.07 -21.57
C LEU A 74 -6.98 -0.56 -21.78
N ALA A 75 -6.83 0.24 -20.73
CA ALA A 75 -6.91 1.70 -20.85
C ALA A 75 -5.81 2.26 -21.74
N THR A 76 -4.58 1.74 -21.69
CA THR A 76 -3.49 2.13 -22.60
C THR A 76 -3.74 1.71 -24.05
N LYS A 77 -4.56 0.68 -24.29
CA LYS A 77 -5.02 0.22 -25.61
C LYS A 77 -6.27 0.97 -26.10
N GLY A 78 -6.69 2.02 -25.38
CA GLY A 78 -7.79 2.90 -25.78
C GLY A 78 -9.19 2.50 -25.29
N VAL A 79 -9.29 1.48 -24.43
CA VAL A 79 -10.57 1.12 -23.80
C VAL A 79 -10.85 2.10 -22.65
N PRO A 80 -12.05 2.74 -22.58
CA PRO A 80 -12.39 3.60 -21.46
C PRO A 80 -12.26 2.86 -20.11
N PHE A 81 -11.66 3.50 -19.11
CA PHE A 81 -11.31 2.83 -17.85
C PHE A 81 -12.50 2.12 -17.17
N ARG A 82 -13.70 2.75 -17.21
CA ARG A 82 -14.92 2.13 -16.65
C ARG A 82 -15.29 0.82 -17.37
N GLU A 83 -15.12 0.77 -18.68
CA GLU A 83 -15.36 -0.41 -19.49
C GLU A 83 -14.28 -1.47 -19.24
N ALA A 84 -13.01 -1.07 -19.24
CA ALA A 84 -11.88 -1.93 -18.88
C ALA A 84 -12.10 -2.59 -17.51
N HIS A 85 -12.51 -1.81 -16.51
CA HIS A 85 -12.81 -2.33 -15.17
C HIS A 85 -13.96 -3.36 -15.19
N ALA A 86 -15.02 -3.13 -15.96
CA ALA A 86 -16.13 -4.08 -16.09
C ALA A 86 -15.69 -5.39 -16.76
N ILE A 87 -14.90 -5.32 -17.84
CA ILE A 87 -14.32 -6.46 -18.54
C ILE A 87 -13.46 -7.29 -17.58
N VAL A 88 -12.56 -6.63 -16.87
CA VAL A 88 -11.66 -7.29 -15.91
C VAL A 88 -12.46 -7.93 -14.77
N GLY A 89 -13.51 -7.27 -14.28
CA GLY A 89 -14.40 -7.85 -13.28
C GLY A 89 -15.05 -9.17 -13.72
N GLN A 90 -15.45 -9.30 -14.99
CA GLN A 90 -15.97 -10.54 -15.55
C GLN A 90 -14.89 -11.62 -15.67
N LEU A 91 -13.69 -11.26 -16.11
CA LEU A 91 -12.56 -12.19 -16.17
C LEU A 91 -12.17 -12.70 -14.78
N VAL A 92 -12.15 -11.84 -13.76
CA VAL A 92 -11.92 -12.25 -12.37
C VAL A 92 -13.00 -13.21 -11.88
N LEU A 93 -14.28 -12.93 -12.14
CA LEU A 93 -15.37 -13.86 -11.79
C LEU A 93 -15.19 -15.22 -12.46
N THR A 94 -14.85 -15.24 -13.74
CA THR A 94 -14.54 -16.47 -14.48
C THR A 94 -13.36 -17.20 -13.83
N GLY A 95 -12.29 -16.47 -13.52
CA GLY A 95 -11.11 -17.01 -12.86
C GLY A 95 -11.39 -17.64 -11.50
N ILE A 96 -12.24 -17.01 -10.69
CA ILE A 96 -12.69 -17.55 -9.40
C ILE A 96 -13.48 -18.86 -9.62
N GLN A 97 -14.39 -18.89 -10.58
CA GLN A 97 -15.21 -20.07 -10.87
C GLN A 97 -14.41 -21.26 -11.42
N THR A 98 -13.38 -20.97 -12.22
CA THR A 98 -12.52 -22.00 -12.86
C THR A 98 -11.25 -22.29 -12.07
N HIS A 99 -11.03 -21.61 -10.94
CA HIS A 99 -9.78 -21.64 -10.16
C HIS A 99 -8.54 -21.34 -11.03
N THR A 100 -8.67 -20.38 -11.94
CA THR A 100 -7.61 -20.01 -12.89
C THR A 100 -7.26 -18.53 -12.71
N PRO A 101 -6.12 -18.16 -12.12
CA PRO A 101 -5.64 -16.78 -12.04
C PRO A 101 -5.50 -16.14 -13.43
N LEU A 102 -5.62 -14.80 -13.52
CA LEU A 102 -5.60 -14.07 -14.79
C LEU A 102 -4.35 -14.37 -15.64
N GLN A 103 -3.19 -14.49 -15.03
CA GLN A 103 -1.93 -14.82 -15.71
C GLN A 103 -1.86 -16.25 -16.28
N ASN A 104 -2.77 -17.12 -15.88
CA ASN A 104 -2.85 -18.51 -16.32
C ASN A 104 -4.00 -18.75 -17.32
N MET A 105 -4.83 -17.74 -17.60
CA MET A 105 -5.89 -17.84 -18.59
C MET A 105 -5.33 -17.93 -20.01
N ALA A 106 -5.98 -18.70 -20.88
CA ALA A 106 -5.59 -18.75 -22.28
C ALA A 106 -5.79 -17.38 -22.97
N LEU A 107 -4.88 -17.01 -23.88
CA LEU A 107 -4.96 -15.74 -24.59
C LEU A 107 -6.31 -15.60 -25.33
N ALA A 108 -6.81 -16.70 -25.91
CA ALA A 108 -8.10 -16.72 -26.61
C ALA A 108 -9.27 -16.31 -25.70
N ASP A 109 -9.27 -16.74 -24.44
CA ASP A 109 -10.31 -16.41 -23.47
C ASP A 109 -10.22 -14.91 -23.05
N LEU A 110 -9.01 -14.42 -22.87
CA LEU A 110 -8.76 -12.99 -22.61
C LEU A 110 -9.20 -12.13 -23.80
N GLN A 111 -8.87 -12.54 -25.03
CA GLN A 111 -9.26 -11.85 -26.27
C GLN A 111 -10.75 -11.93 -26.56
N ALA A 112 -11.43 -12.98 -26.14
CA ALA A 112 -12.89 -13.09 -26.24
C ALA A 112 -13.59 -12.01 -25.39
N ALA A 113 -13.00 -11.63 -24.24
CA ALA A 113 -13.50 -10.54 -23.40
C ALA A 113 -13.10 -9.15 -23.93
N ALA A 114 -11.88 -9.01 -24.46
CA ALA A 114 -11.38 -7.78 -25.05
C ALA A 114 -10.38 -8.09 -26.18
N PRO A 115 -10.76 -7.89 -27.47
CA PRO A 115 -9.89 -8.17 -28.62
C PRO A 115 -8.56 -7.38 -28.64
N GLN A 116 -8.47 -6.31 -27.86
CA GLN A 116 -7.26 -5.49 -27.74
C GLN A 116 -6.15 -6.16 -26.92
N ILE A 117 -6.44 -7.28 -26.24
CA ILE A 117 -5.44 -8.01 -25.44
C ILE A 117 -4.51 -8.78 -26.39
N GLU A 118 -3.21 -8.54 -26.21
CA GLU A 118 -2.16 -9.22 -26.95
C GLU A 118 -1.31 -10.09 -26.01
N ALA A 119 -0.38 -10.86 -26.55
CA ALA A 119 0.43 -11.80 -25.77
C ALA A 119 1.35 -11.12 -24.73
N ASP A 120 1.64 -9.83 -24.89
CA ASP A 120 2.42 -9.03 -23.94
C ASP A 120 1.72 -8.85 -22.57
N ILE A 121 0.41 -9.14 -22.49
CA ILE A 121 -0.35 -9.09 -21.23
C ILE A 121 0.27 -10.00 -20.16
N TYR A 122 0.79 -11.16 -20.54
CA TYR A 122 1.40 -12.06 -19.55
C TYR A 122 2.63 -11.47 -18.85
N LEU A 123 3.37 -10.57 -19.52
CA LEU A 123 4.44 -9.82 -18.88
C LEU A 123 3.88 -8.74 -17.94
N VAL A 124 2.80 -8.08 -18.34
CA VAL A 124 2.14 -7.03 -17.55
C VAL A 124 1.56 -7.59 -16.25
N LEU A 125 1.02 -8.80 -16.28
CA LEU A 125 0.41 -9.48 -15.13
C LEU A 125 1.42 -10.06 -14.13
N GLN A 126 2.73 -10.05 -14.43
CA GLN A 126 3.75 -10.48 -13.48
C GLN A 126 3.88 -9.49 -12.32
N SER A 127 3.91 -9.99 -11.09
CA SER A 127 4.01 -9.17 -9.87
C SER A 127 5.21 -8.24 -9.89
N GLU A 128 6.36 -8.69 -10.38
CA GLU A 128 7.57 -7.89 -10.49
C GLU A 128 7.39 -6.71 -11.47
N THR A 129 6.76 -6.98 -12.63
CA THR A 129 6.44 -5.94 -13.62
C THR A 129 5.44 -4.93 -13.05
N ALA A 130 4.39 -5.40 -12.37
CA ALA A 130 3.39 -4.57 -11.74
C ALA A 130 4.01 -3.59 -10.73
N VAL A 131 4.89 -4.08 -9.86
CA VAL A 131 5.63 -3.25 -8.88
C VAL A 131 6.52 -2.22 -9.57
N ASN A 132 7.30 -2.64 -10.59
CA ASN A 132 8.27 -1.77 -11.26
C ASN A 132 7.64 -0.71 -12.18
N ARG A 133 6.38 -0.89 -12.58
CA ARG A 133 5.62 0.15 -13.32
C ARG A 133 5.18 1.33 -12.45
N ARG A 134 5.20 1.20 -11.12
CA ARG A 134 4.81 2.27 -10.18
C ARG A 134 5.97 3.27 -9.97
N THR A 135 6.27 4.07 -10.98
CA THR A 135 7.42 4.99 -11.03
C THR A 135 7.14 6.41 -10.55
N SER A 136 5.88 6.75 -10.22
CA SER A 136 5.53 8.04 -9.65
C SER A 136 6.24 8.29 -8.32
N ILE A 137 6.30 9.55 -7.86
CA ILE A 137 6.87 9.89 -6.54
C ILE A 137 6.11 9.15 -5.45
N GLY A 138 6.82 8.41 -4.60
CA GLY A 138 6.22 7.53 -3.59
C GLY A 138 5.77 6.17 -4.11
N GLY A 139 5.91 5.89 -5.41
CA GLY A 139 5.60 4.59 -6.01
C GLY A 139 6.58 3.49 -5.60
N THR A 140 6.12 2.25 -5.73
CA THR A 140 6.81 1.04 -5.22
C THR A 140 7.86 0.47 -6.17
N ALA A 141 8.15 1.10 -7.33
CA ALA A 141 9.21 0.64 -8.21
C ALA A 141 10.54 0.50 -7.44
N VAL A 142 11.25 -0.61 -7.66
CA VAL A 142 12.49 -0.92 -6.92
C VAL A 142 13.47 0.25 -6.94
N ALA A 143 13.62 0.93 -8.08
CA ALA A 143 14.48 2.11 -8.19
C ALA A 143 14.04 3.27 -7.27
N ASN A 144 12.74 3.50 -7.11
CA ASN A 144 12.19 4.52 -6.20
C ASN A 144 12.45 4.16 -4.74
N VAL A 145 12.22 2.90 -4.39
CA VAL A 145 12.46 2.40 -3.02
C VAL A 145 13.94 2.49 -2.67
N GLN A 146 14.84 2.09 -3.55
CA GLN A 146 16.30 2.20 -3.34
C GLN A 146 16.74 3.65 -3.16
N LYS A 147 16.21 4.56 -3.98
CA LYS A 147 16.47 5.99 -3.87
C LYS A 147 16.01 6.56 -2.52
N GLU A 148 14.83 6.13 -2.07
CA GLU A 148 14.29 6.57 -0.77
C GLU A 148 15.10 6.00 0.40
N ILE A 149 15.50 4.73 0.35
CA ILE A 149 16.39 4.12 1.34
C ILE A 149 17.69 4.91 1.45
N ALA A 150 18.36 5.20 0.33
CA ALA A 150 19.60 5.99 0.33
C ALA A 150 19.38 7.39 0.91
N ARG A 151 18.25 8.03 0.61
CA ARG A 151 17.88 9.34 1.18
C ARG A 151 17.73 9.27 2.70
N GLN A 152 17.08 8.24 3.22
CA GLN A 152 16.85 8.08 4.65
C GLN A 152 18.14 7.78 5.41
N TYR A 153 19.01 6.95 4.88
CA TYR A 153 20.35 6.75 5.48
C TYR A 153 21.12 8.06 5.59
N LYS A 154 21.16 8.86 4.52
CA LYS A 154 21.80 10.17 4.56
C LYS A 154 21.19 11.11 5.61
N ASN A 155 19.86 11.09 5.76
CA ASN A 155 19.17 11.89 6.77
C ASN A 155 19.51 11.43 8.21
N LEU A 156 19.69 10.13 8.43
CA LEU A 156 20.07 9.57 9.72
C LEU A 156 21.52 9.94 10.09
N GLU A 157 22.44 9.86 9.13
CA GLU A 157 23.85 10.27 9.32
C GLU A 157 23.97 11.76 9.67
N ALA A 158 23.14 12.61 9.04
CA ALA A 158 23.15 14.05 9.31
C ALA A 158 22.58 14.44 10.70
N ARG A 159 21.96 13.50 11.42
CA ARG A 159 21.38 13.72 12.76
C ARG A 159 22.26 13.20 13.91
N GLN A 160 23.34 12.52 13.58
CA GLN A 160 24.38 12.07 14.53
C GLN A 160 25.45 13.15 14.73
#